data_0c6e4949eadba12852858bb2aff559b5
#
_entry.id   0c6e4949eadba12852858bb2aff559b5
#
_cell.length_a   1.000
_cell.length_b   1.000
_cell.length_c   1.000
_cell.angle_alpha   90.00
_cell.angle_beta   90.00
_cell.angle_gamma   90.00
#
_symmetry.space_group_name_H-M   'P 1'
#
loop_
_entity.id
_entity.type
_entity.pdbx_description
1 polymer ?
#
loop_
_entity_poly.entity_id
_entity_poly.type
_entity_poly.pdbx_seq_one_letter_code
_entity_poly.pdbx_strand_id
1 'polypeptide(L)'
;MDGKEYISVILPLKLEWEPCYRTSVGVCQGDRVRVMFANKEYVGVVDKVGITPEVELEKIREIISVETDLSSVLPEEIALWKQVAGYYLCSVGEVYKAAYPSIKTNMEQARADSRRKVCERREKAVEMVRKKIDRLQARLEKKLEDAGSVRTGTKARTRLEEEIERLGKEIQTGQSALESAI
;
A
#
# COMPACT_ATOMS: atom_id res chain seq x y z
N MET A 1 -23.75 -30.25 -21.61
CA MET A 1 -22.34 -29.88 -21.96
C MET A 1 -21.90 -28.91 -20.93
N ASP A 2 -20.98 -29.32 -20.05
CA ASP A 2 -20.45 -28.46 -19.00
C ASP A 2 -19.67 -27.31 -19.67
N GLY A 3 -20.23 -26.11 -19.62
CA GLY A 3 -19.67 -24.91 -20.24
C GLY A 3 -18.39 -24.39 -19.55
N LYS A 4 -17.47 -25.31 -19.26
CA LYS A 4 -16.16 -24.98 -18.69
C LYS A 4 -15.19 -24.72 -19.82
N GLU A 5 -14.64 -23.52 -19.83
CA GLU A 5 -13.67 -23.08 -20.80
C GLU A 5 -12.28 -23.02 -20.19
N TYR A 6 -11.24 -23.33 -20.98
CA TYR A 6 -9.86 -23.26 -20.54
C TYR A 6 -9.18 -22.05 -21.16
N ILE A 7 -8.40 -21.36 -20.33
CA ILE A 7 -7.73 -20.11 -20.71
C ILE A 7 -6.24 -20.16 -20.34
N SER A 8 -5.38 -19.51 -21.11
CA SER A 8 -4.03 -19.22 -20.69
C SER A 8 -3.95 -17.84 -20.05
N VAL A 9 -3.15 -17.72 -18.99
CA VAL A 9 -3.06 -16.49 -18.20
C VAL A 9 -1.60 -16.08 -18.05
N ILE A 10 -1.29 -14.84 -18.45
CA ILE A 10 0.00 -14.20 -18.20
C ILE A 10 0.02 -13.73 -16.73
N LEU A 11 0.91 -14.28 -15.91
CA LEU A 11 1.13 -13.88 -14.52
C LEU A 11 2.33 -12.93 -14.41
N PRO A 12 2.37 -12.00 -13.43
CA PRO A 12 3.49 -11.09 -13.20
C PRO A 12 4.70 -11.81 -12.54
N LEU A 13 5.07 -12.94 -13.13
CA LEU A 13 6.12 -13.84 -12.64
C LEU A 13 7.06 -14.22 -13.78
N LYS A 14 8.29 -14.59 -13.42
CA LYS A 14 9.24 -15.16 -14.36
C LYS A 14 8.87 -16.62 -14.62
N LEU A 15 8.04 -16.86 -15.62
CA LEU A 15 7.64 -18.18 -16.09
C LEU A 15 7.99 -18.33 -17.56
N GLU A 16 8.52 -19.48 -17.95
CA GLU A 16 8.82 -19.84 -19.34
C GLU A 16 7.60 -20.37 -20.08
N TRP A 17 6.49 -20.58 -19.38
CA TRP A 17 5.22 -21.10 -19.87
C TRP A 17 4.05 -20.33 -19.31
N GLU A 18 2.92 -20.35 -20.01
CA GLU A 18 1.69 -19.70 -19.55
C GLU A 18 0.82 -20.72 -18.82
N PRO A 19 0.49 -20.49 -17.53
CA PRO A 19 -0.37 -21.36 -16.77
C PRO A 19 -1.80 -21.36 -17.32
N CYS A 20 -2.36 -22.57 -17.39
CA CYS A 20 -3.73 -22.82 -17.81
C CYS A 20 -4.67 -22.82 -16.59
N TYR A 21 -5.82 -22.16 -16.75
CA TYR A 21 -6.89 -22.12 -15.75
C TYR A 21 -8.23 -22.49 -16.38
N ARG A 22 -9.15 -22.94 -15.56
CA ARG A 22 -10.53 -23.21 -15.94
C ARG A 22 -11.40 -22.01 -15.56
N THR A 23 -12.35 -21.68 -16.41
CA THR A 23 -13.37 -20.68 -16.11
C THR A 23 -14.76 -21.23 -16.38
N SER A 24 -15.71 -20.84 -15.53
CA SER A 24 -17.16 -21.04 -15.70
C SER A 24 -17.85 -19.74 -16.15
N VAL A 25 -17.10 -18.64 -16.21
CA VAL A 25 -17.59 -17.32 -16.60
C VAL A 25 -16.99 -16.95 -17.95
N GLY A 26 -17.78 -16.33 -18.82
CA GLY A 26 -17.25 -15.83 -20.10
C GLY A 26 -16.19 -14.76 -19.87
N VAL A 27 -15.02 -14.97 -20.47
CA VAL A 27 -13.89 -14.05 -20.44
C VAL A 27 -13.35 -13.84 -21.85
N CYS A 28 -12.75 -12.69 -22.09
CA CYS A 28 -12.11 -12.35 -23.35
C CYS A 28 -10.60 -12.19 -23.19
N GLN A 29 -9.86 -12.26 -24.30
CA GLN A 29 -8.45 -11.90 -24.29
C GLN A 29 -8.26 -10.47 -23.75
N GLY A 30 -7.30 -10.30 -22.85
CA GLY A 30 -7.02 -9.03 -22.20
C GLY A 30 -7.73 -8.82 -20.87
N ASP A 31 -8.77 -9.62 -20.56
CA ASP A 31 -9.44 -9.52 -19.27
C ASP A 31 -8.47 -9.85 -18.13
N ARG A 32 -8.67 -9.14 -17.01
CA ARG A 32 -7.86 -9.37 -15.83
C ARG A 32 -8.59 -10.34 -14.91
N VAL A 33 -7.88 -11.39 -14.53
CA VAL A 33 -8.43 -12.47 -13.71
C VAL A 33 -7.57 -12.68 -12.46
N ARG A 34 -8.24 -12.94 -11.36
CA ARG A 34 -7.59 -13.34 -10.11
C ARG A 34 -7.45 -14.84 -10.07
N VAL A 35 -6.25 -15.30 -9.84
CA VAL A 35 -5.93 -16.73 -9.84
C VAL A 35 -5.04 -17.11 -8.66
N MET A 36 -5.10 -18.38 -8.26
CA MET A 36 -4.20 -18.95 -7.28
C MET A 36 -3.02 -19.64 -7.99
N PHE A 37 -1.79 -19.21 -7.74
CA PHE A 37 -0.57 -19.83 -8.23
C PHE A 37 0.43 -20.00 -7.09
N ALA A 38 0.98 -21.22 -6.93
CA ALA A 38 1.95 -21.54 -5.86
C ALA A 38 1.49 -21.07 -4.46
N ASN A 39 0.21 -21.25 -4.12
CA ASN A 39 -0.43 -20.85 -2.86
C ASN A 39 -0.43 -19.31 -2.60
N LYS A 40 -0.32 -18.53 -3.66
CA LYS A 40 -0.45 -17.06 -3.61
C LYS A 40 -1.45 -16.61 -4.67
N GLU A 41 -2.17 -15.56 -4.36
CA GLU A 41 -3.07 -14.92 -5.30
C GLU A 41 -2.31 -13.94 -6.20
N TYR A 42 -2.66 -13.97 -7.48
CA TYR A 42 -2.13 -13.04 -8.49
C TYR A 42 -3.28 -12.53 -9.36
N VAL A 43 -3.13 -11.30 -9.81
CA VAL A 43 -3.93 -10.78 -10.91
C VAL A 43 -3.14 -11.02 -12.19
N GLY A 44 -3.70 -11.85 -13.05
CA GLY A 44 -3.15 -12.16 -14.38
C GLY A 44 -3.96 -11.52 -15.49
N VAL A 45 -3.47 -11.63 -16.70
CA VAL A 45 -4.15 -11.20 -17.94
C VAL A 45 -4.42 -12.41 -18.79
N VAL A 46 -5.65 -12.56 -19.27
CA VAL A 46 -6.03 -13.64 -20.19
C VAL A 46 -5.33 -13.43 -21.51
N ASP A 47 -4.51 -14.40 -21.95
CA ASP A 47 -3.86 -14.36 -23.25
C ASP A 47 -4.67 -15.08 -24.33
N LYS A 48 -5.13 -16.29 -24.02
CA LYS A 48 -5.91 -17.10 -24.96
C LYS A 48 -7.11 -17.71 -24.27
N VAL A 49 -8.20 -17.85 -25.01
CA VAL A 49 -9.47 -18.43 -24.58
C VAL A 49 -9.75 -19.67 -25.44
N GLY A 50 -10.44 -20.67 -24.87
CA GLY A 50 -10.82 -21.87 -25.62
C GLY A 50 -9.62 -22.77 -25.96
N ILE A 51 -8.59 -22.80 -25.14
CA ILE A 51 -7.41 -23.63 -25.36
C ILE A 51 -7.68 -25.08 -24.97
N THR A 52 -6.99 -26.02 -25.62
CA THR A 52 -6.92 -27.42 -25.20
C THR A 52 -5.74 -27.55 -24.23
N PRO A 53 -5.98 -27.93 -22.96
CA PRO A 53 -4.89 -28.07 -22.00
C PRO A 53 -3.96 -29.24 -22.36
N GLU A 54 -2.66 -29.02 -22.22
CA GLU A 54 -1.64 -30.06 -22.36
C GLU A 54 -1.40 -30.83 -21.03
N VAL A 55 -2.00 -30.37 -19.94
CA VAL A 55 -1.88 -30.95 -18.60
C VAL A 55 -3.15 -31.69 -18.20
N GLU A 56 -3.04 -32.59 -17.23
CA GLU A 56 -4.18 -33.34 -16.70
C GLU A 56 -5.26 -32.38 -16.14
N LEU A 57 -6.50 -32.56 -16.58
CA LEU A 57 -7.62 -31.67 -16.26
C LEU A 57 -7.87 -31.52 -14.76
N GLU A 58 -7.54 -32.55 -13.97
CA GLU A 58 -7.69 -32.54 -12.51
C GLU A 58 -6.72 -31.57 -11.81
N LYS A 59 -5.60 -31.25 -12.44
CA LYS A 59 -4.59 -30.33 -11.91
C LYS A 59 -4.88 -28.86 -12.23
N ILE A 60 -5.84 -28.62 -13.14
CA ILE A 60 -6.18 -27.27 -13.57
C ILE A 60 -7.11 -26.63 -12.57
N ARG A 61 -6.65 -25.54 -11.96
CA ARG A 61 -7.44 -24.76 -11.02
C ARG A 61 -8.40 -23.82 -11.75
N GLU A 62 -9.48 -23.49 -11.06
CA GLU A 62 -10.43 -22.49 -11.52
C GLU A 62 -9.93 -21.08 -11.16
N ILE A 63 -10.29 -20.07 -11.97
CA ILE A 63 -10.06 -18.68 -11.62
C ILE A 63 -10.86 -18.32 -10.37
N ILE A 64 -10.39 -17.38 -9.56
CA ILE A 64 -11.09 -16.91 -8.36
C ILE A 64 -12.18 -15.91 -8.76
N SER A 65 -11.82 -14.92 -9.58
CA SER A 65 -12.74 -13.88 -10.05
C SER A 65 -12.20 -13.18 -11.29
N VAL A 66 -13.09 -12.51 -12.01
CA VAL A 66 -12.73 -11.54 -13.03
C VAL A 66 -12.65 -10.16 -12.37
N GLU A 67 -11.58 -9.42 -12.63
CA GLU A 67 -11.33 -8.09 -12.05
C GLU A 67 -11.97 -7.01 -12.93
N THR A 68 -13.21 -6.69 -12.62
CA THR A 68 -14.01 -5.67 -13.36
C THR A 68 -13.58 -4.25 -13.05
N ASP A 69 -12.90 -4.01 -11.92
CA ASP A 69 -12.42 -2.68 -11.51
C ASP A 69 -11.17 -2.23 -12.26
N LEU A 70 -10.53 -3.15 -12.98
CA LEU A 70 -9.37 -2.89 -13.80
C LEU A 70 -9.75 -2.95 -15.27
N SER A 71 -9.29 -1.98 -16.04
CA SER A 71 -9.48 -2.00 -17.50
C SER A 71 -8.80 -3.23 -18.11
N SER A 72 -9.45 -3.84 -19.08
CA SER A 72 -8.86 -4.91 -19.89
C SER A 72 -7.63 -4.40 -20.64
N VAL A 73 -6.68 -5.28 -20.87
CA VAL A 73 -5.47 -5.01 -21.66
C VAL A 73 -5.79 -5.22 -23.13
N LEU A 74 -5.32 -4.34 -23.99
CA LEU A 74 -5.54 -4.47 -25.42
C LEU A 74 -4.75 -5.65 -26.00
N PRO A 75 -5.29 -6.39 -26.98
CA PRO A 75 -4.56 -7.46 -27.64
C PRO A 75 -3.22 -7.01 -28.25
N GLU A 76 -3.17 -5.78 -28.76
CA GLU A 76 -1.96 -5.16 -29.31
C GLU A 76 -0.89 -4.94 -28.24
N GLU A 77 -1.30 -4.62 -27.03
CA GLU A 77 -0.39 -4.47 -25.89
C GLU A 77 0.20 -5.82 -25.47
N ILE A 78 -0.61 -6.88 -25.46
CA ILE A 78 -0.14 -8.24 -25.19
C ILE A 78 0.85 -8.68 -26.30
N ALA A 79 0.57 -8.36 -27.55
CA ALA A 79 1.47 -8.64 -28.65
C ALA A 79 2.81 -7.90 -28.50
N LEU A 80 2.77 -6.63 -28.09
CA LEU A 80 3.95 -5.84 -27.77
C LEU A 80 4.77 -6.49 -26.65
N TRP A 81 4.12 -6.95 -25.56
CA TRP A 81 4.84 -7.63 -24.47
C TRP A 81 5.59 -8.88 -24.95
N LYS A 82 4.97 -9.66 -25.84
CA LYS A 82 5.61 -10.85 -26.43
C LYS A 82 6.83 -10.47 -27.28
N GLN A 83 6.74 -9.38 -28.05
CA GLN A 83 7.88 -8.87 -28.84
C GLN A 83 9.01 -8.38 -27.92
N VAL A 84 8.68 -7.61 -26.89
CA VAL A 84 9.64 -7.12 -25.88
C VAL A 84 10.32 -8.30 -25.18
N ALA A 85 9.54 -9.30 -24.76
CA ALA A 85 10.05 -10.48 -24.09
C ALA A 85 11.05 -11.25 -24.98
N GLY A 86 10.72 -11.43 -26.25
CA GLY A 86 11.61 -12.06 -27.23
C GLY A 86 12.88 -11.27 -27.49
N TYR A 87 12.80 -9.93 -27.57
CA TYR A 87 13.95 -9.07 -27.80
C TYR A 87 14.93 -9.06 -26.61
N TYR A 88 14.41 -8.95 -25.39
CA TYR A 88 15.23 -8.87 -24.17
C TYR A 88 15.50 -10.23 -23.50
N LEU A 89 15.06 -11.34 -24.12
CA LEU A 89 15.23 -12.69 -23.60
C LEU A 89 14.71 -12.84 -22.16
N CYS A 90 13.55 -12.23 -21.88
CA CYS A 90 12.86 -12.31 -20.61
C CYS A 90 11.47 -12.95 -20.77
N SER A 91 10.79 -13.28 -19.68
CA SER A 91 9.43 -13.82 -19.75
C SER A 91 8.40 -12.71 -19.99
N VAL A 92 7.28 -13.05 -20.62
CA VAL A 92 6.16 -12.10 -20.84
C VAL A 92 5.61 -11.59 -19.50
N GLY A 93 5.62 -12.42 -18.46
CA GLY A 93 5.21 -12.04 -17.11
C GLY A 93 6.10 -10.98 -16.46
N GLU A 94 7.41 -10.96 -16.77
CA GLU A 94 8.32 -9.89 -16.32
C GLU A 94 8.01 -8.58 -17.02
N VAL A 95 7.68 -8.60 -18.31
CA VAL A 95 7.25 -7.41 -19.06
C VAL A 95 5.92 -6.88 -18.50
N TYR A 96 4.94 -7.76 -18.28
CA TYR A 96 3.68 -7.41 -17.66
C TYR A 96 3.88 -6.75 -16.28
N LYS A 97 4.73 -7.32 -15.43
CA LYS A 97 5.07 -6.76 -14.12
C LYS A 97 5.73 -5.38 -14.23
N ALA A 98 6.55 -5.15 -15.24
CA ALA A 98 7.18 -3.86 -15.48
C ALA A 98 6.18 -2.82 -16.00
N ALA A 99 5.26 -3.21 -16.89
CA ALA A 99 4.20 -2.35 -17.40
C ALA A 99 3.20 -1.95 -16.31
N TYR A 100 2.91 -2.85 -15.36
CA TYR A 100 1.92 -2.64 -14.29
C TYR A 100 2.51 -2.95 -12.90
N PRO A 101 3.47 -2.17 -12.40
CA PRO A 101 4.19 -2.47 -11.16
C PRO A 101 3.32 -2.40 -9.91
N SER A 102 2.17 -1.72 -9.98
CA SER A 102 1.27 -1.45 -8.86
C SER A 102 0.06 -2.38 -8.78
N ILE A 103 -0.07 -3.34 -9.69
CA ILE A 103 -1.18 -4.32 -9.63
C ILE A 103 -0.92 -5.28 -8.48
N LYS A 104 -1.54 -4.97 -7.34
CA LYS A 104 -1.63 -5.88 -6.20
C LYS A 104 -2.90 -6.70 -6.33
N THR A 105 -2.83 -7.92 -5.82
CA THR A 105 -3.90 -8.93 -5.83
C THR A 105 -5.22 -8.44 -5.21
N ASN A 106 -5.14 -7.39 -4.37
CA ASN A 106 -6.31 -6.77 -3.76
C ASN A 106 -6.07 -5.25 -3.64
N MET A 107 -6.54 -4.49 -4.64
CA MET A 107 -6.38 -3.03 -4.66
C MET A 107 -7.11 -2.35 -3.50
N GLU A 108 -8.29 -2.85 -3.10
CA GLU A 108 -9.02 -2.31 -1.94
C GLU A 108 -8.24 -2.54 -0.66
N GLN A 109 -7.70 -3.75 -0.46
CA GLN A 109 -6.89 -4.07 0.71
C GLN A 109 -5.58 -3.27 0.72
N ALA A 110 -4.94 -3.08 -0.43
CA ALA A 110 -3.75 -2.23 -0.56
C ALA A 110 -4.03 -0.75 -0.27
N ARG A 111 -5.21 -0.24 -0.70
CA ARG A 111 -5.69 1.10 -0.38
C ARG A 111 -6.02 1.23 1.11
N ALA A 112 -6.71 0.23 1.69
CA ALA A 112 -7.03 0.18 3.11
C ALA A 112 -5.76 0.12 3.97
N ASP A 113 -4.78 -0.73 3.61
CA ASP A 113 -3.49 -0.81 4.30
C ASP A 113 -2.67 0.47 4.19
N SER A 114 -2.72 1.14 3.04
CA SER A 114 -2.06 2.43 2.85
C SER A 114 -2.71 3.52 3.71
N ARG A 115 -4.04 3.58 3.73
CA ARG A 115 -4.79 4.51 4.59
C ARG A 115 -4.49 4.24 6.06
N ARG A 116 -4.52 2.97 6.49
CA ARG A 116 -4.19 2.57 7.87
C ARG A 116 -2.79 3.01 8.26
N LYS A 117 -1.77 2.77 7.41
CA LYS A 117 -0.40 3.21 7.68
C LYS A 117 -0.26 4.74 7.77
N VAL A 118 -1.02 5.49 6.99
CA VAL A 118 -1.06 6.96 7.09
C VAL A 118 -1.69 7.39 8.40
N CYS A 119 -2.83 6.79 8.79
CA CYS A 119 -3.48 7.07 10.08
C CYS A 119 -2.56 6.74 11.26
N GLU A 120 -1.95 5.56 11.28
CA GLU A 120 -1.00 5.15 12.33
C GLU A 120 0.20 6.12 12.47
N ARG A 121 0.71 6.63 11.33
CA ARG A 121 1.80 7.62 11.34
C ARG A 121 1.32 8.96 11.92
N ARG A 122 0.11 9.41 11.56
CA ARG A 122 -0.51 10.61 12.11
C ARG A 122 -0.72 10.49 13.61
N GLU A 123 -1.32 9.40 14.06
CA GLU A 123 -1.55 9.13 15.49
C GLU A 123 -0.24 9.13 16.29
N LYS A 124 0.79 8.47 15.81
CA LYS A 124 2.12 8.48 16.43
C LYS A 124 2.72 9.89 16.49
N ALA A 125 2.57 10.67 15.43
CA ALA A 125 3.06 12.04 15.40
C ALA A 125 2.32 12.92 16.42
N VAL A 126 0.99 12.83 16.47
CA VAL A 126 0.15 13.52 17.45
C VAL A 126 0.53 13.13 18.89
N GLU A 127 0.72 11.83 19.14
CA GLU A 127 1.13 11.35 20.47
C GLU A 127 2.52 11.86 20.88
N MET A 128 3.46 11.93 19.94
CA MET A 128 4.78 12.50 20.22
C MET A 128 4.70 13.98 20.60
N VAL A 129 3.88 14.76 19.88
CA VAL A 129 3.67 16.19 20.21
C VAL A 129 3.00 16.33 21.58
N ARG A 130 1.99 15.51 21.89
CA ARG A 130 1.35 15.48 23.22
C ARG A 130 2.36 15.23 24.35
N LYS A 131 3.15 14.17 24.24
CA LYS A 131 4.20 13.85 25.21
C LYS A 131 5.24 14.96 25.36
N LYS A 132 5.51 15.69 24.30
CA LYS A 132 6.41 16.87 24.35
C LYS A 132 5.76 18.01 25.14
N ILE A 133 4.49 18.30 24.90
CA ILE A 133 3.71 19.31 25.62
C ILE A 133 3.67 18.98 27.11
N ASP A 134 3.32 17.73 27.49
CA ASP A 134 3.25 17.27 28.88
C ASP A 134 4.59 17.46 29.61
N ARG A 135 5.70 17.15 28.95
CA ARG A 135 7.05 17.37 29.51
C ARG A 135 7.37 18.85 29.72
N LEU A 136 6.95 19.70 28.78
CA LEU A 136 7.15 21.15 28.91
C LEU A 136 6.27 21.73 30.02
N GLN A 137 5.05 21.26 30.19
CA GLN A 137 4.14 21.66 31.25
C GLN A 137 4.70 21.27 32.63
N ALA A 138 5.12 20.02 32.82
CA ALA A 138 5.76 19.58 34.07
C ALA A 138 7.02 20.40 34.40
N ARG A 139 7.80 20.76 33.37
CA ARG A 139 8.98 21.63 33.57
C ARG A 139 8.58 23.06 33.96
N LEU A 140 7.52 23.58 33.36
CA LEU A 140 6.97 24.90 33.68
C LEU A 140 6.48 24.95 35.11
N GLU A 141 5.70 23.94 35.56
CA GLU A 141 5.21 23.84 36.95
C GLU A 141 6.36 23.88 37.95
N LYS A 142 7.40 23.06 37.72
CA LYS A 142 8.57 23.04 38.58
C LYS A 142 9.27 24.40 38.64
N LYS A 143 9.38 25.10 37.51
CA LYS A 143 9.98 26.44 37.48
C LYS A 143 9.14 27.50 38.17
N LEU A 144 7.83 27.36 38.13
CA LEU A 144 6.89 28.21 38.88
C LEU A 144 7.04 28.02 40.40
N GLU A 145 7.16 26.77 40.86
CA GLU A 145 7.44 26.44 42.25
C GLU A 145 8.77 27.01 42.72
N ASP A 146 9.85 26.81 41.94
CA ASP A 146 11.17 27.36 42.20
C ASP A 146 11.12 28.90 42.29
N ALA A 147 10.39 29.55 41.38
CA ALA A 147 10.21 30.99 41.38
C ALA A 147 9.44 31.51 42.61
N GLY A 148 8.49 30.72 43.14
CA GLY A 148 7.79 31.04 44.38
C GLY A 148 8.69 31.09 45.61
N SER A 149 9.78 30.33 45.62
CA SER A 149 10.74 30.25 46.72
C SER A 149 11.83 31.31 46.69
N VAL A 150 12.03 32.01 45.56
CA VAL A 150 13.12 32.99 45.34
C VAL A 150 12.63 34.40 45.64
N ARG A 151 13.43 35.14 46.42
CA ARG A 151 13.13 36.54 46.82
C ARG A 151 12.98 37.46 45.60
N THR A 152 11.90 38.24 45.56
CA THR A 152 11.63 39.21 44.49
C THR A 152 12.77 40.25 44.35
N GLY A 153 13.10 40.65 43.13
CA GLY A 153 14.12 41.66 42.87
C GLY A 153 15.56 41.14 42.72
N THR A 154 15.78 39.84 42.78
CA THR A 154 17.10 39.22 42.55
C THR A 154 17.33 38.88 41.08
N LYS A 155 18.60 38.97 40.60
CA LYS A 155 18.95 38.51 39.25
C LYS A 155 18.54 37.05 38.97
N ALA A 156 18.47 36.22 39.99
CA ALA A 156 18.01 34.83 39.89
C ALA A 156 16.51 34.77 39.56
N ARG A 157 15.70 35.61 40.16
CA ARG A 157 14.25 35.70 39.90
C ARG A 157 13.98 36.16 38.47
N THR A 158 14.67 37.15 37.96
CA THR A 158 14.50 37.63 36.57
C THR A 158 14.83 36.57 35.53
N ARG A 159 15.89 35.76 35.74
CA ARG A 159 16.24 34.64 34.86
C ARG A 159 15.18 33.54 34.87
N LEU A 160 14.56 33.23 36.01
CA LEU A 160 13.48 32.28 36.12
C LEU A 160 12.22 32.77 35.40
N GLU A 161 11.90 34.03 35.51
CA GLU A 161 10.76 34.64 34.80
C GLU A 161 10.92 34.60 33.27
N GLU A 162 12.14 34.92 32.75
CA GLU A 162 12.43 34.75 31.33
C GLU A 162 12.31 33.30 30.85
N GLU A 163 12.77 32.34 31.65
CA GLU A 163 12.67 30.92 31.30
C GLU A 163 11.22 30.44 31.32
N ILE A 164 10.41 30.89 32.28
CA ILE A 164 8.95 30.58 32.37
C ILE A 164 8.23 31.14 31.14
N GLU A 165 8.51 32.38 30.73
CA GLU A 165 7.90 33.00 29.54
C GLU A 165 8.25 32.22 28.27
N ARG A 166 9.51 31.80 28.13
CA ARG A 166 9.98 31.01 27.01
C ARG A 166 9.27 29.65 26.94
N LEU A 167 9.16 28.92 28.06
CA LEU A 167 8.45 27.64 28.13
C LEU A 167 6.96 27.80 27.79
N GLY A 168 6.31 28.88 28.26
CA GLY A 168 4.94 29.19 27.91
C GLY A 168 4.72 29.37 26.39
N LYS A 169 5.62 30.09 25.73
CA LYS A 169 5.58 30.25 24.26
C LYS A 169 5.79 28.93 23.50
N GLU A 170 6.71 28.08 23.97
CA GLU A 170 6.93 26.75 23.40
C GLU A 170 5.70 25.83 23.54
N ILE A 171 5.02 25.86 24.67
CA ILE A 171 3.79 25.10 24.92
C ILE A 171 2.68 25.59 23.99
N GLN A 172 2.47 26.92 23.90
CA GLN A 172 1.45 27.48 23.03
C GLN A 172 1.67 27.12 21.56
N THR A 173 2.91 27.19 21.09
CA THR A 173 3.28 26.77 19.73
C THR A 173 2.98 25.29 19.50
N GLY A 174 3.28 24.41 20.47
CA GLY A 174 2.98 22.99 20.42
C GLY A 174 1.48 22.71 20.40
N GLN A 175 0.69 23.42 21.17
CA GLN A 175 -0.78 23.31 21.20
C GLN A 175 -1.41 23.74 19.88
N SER A 176 -1.00 24.86 19.32
CA SER A 176 -1.48 25.30 18.00
C SER A 176 -1.12 24.32 16.88
N ALA A 177 0.07 23.72 16.93
CA ALA A 177 0.47 22.67 15.99
C ALA A 177 -0.38 21.40 16.17
N LEU A 178 -0.76 21.06 17.40
CA LEU A 178 -1.64 19.91 17.69
C LEU A 178 -3.05 20.16 17.15
N GLU A 179 -3.63 21.33 17.37
CA GLU A 179 -4.94 21.72 16.85
C GLU A 179 -5.03 21.70 15.33
N SER A 180 -3.95 22.10 14.64
CA SER A 180 -3.90 22.07 13.18
C SER A 180 -3.66 20.67 12.58
N ALA A 181 -3.27 19.68 13.41
CA ALA A 181 -3.00 18.30 12.98
C ALA A 181 -4.18 17.34 13.20
N ILE A 182 -5.21 17.77 13.94
CA ILE A 182 -6.46 17.04 14.20
C ILE A 182 -7.48 17.37 13.13
#